data_a3a5f8f021841db0e82ca32323961cf6
#
_entry.id   a3a5f8f021841db0e82ca32323961cf6
#
_cell.length_a   1.000
_cell.length_b   1.000
_cell.length_c   1.000
_cell.angle_alpha   90.00
_cell.angle_beta   90.00
_cell.angle_gamma   90.00
#
_symmetry.space_group_name_H-M   'P 1'
#
loop_
_entity.id
_entity.type
_entity.pdbx_description
1 polymer ?
#
loop_
_entity_poly.entity_id
_entity_poly.type
_entity_poly.pdbx_seq_one_letter_code
_entity_poly.pdbx_strand_id
1 'polypeptide(L)'
;FAIANAEITSAQLVNGTPSSTKQVAEAELQISGQGQASTNIQSNTTWTFSFSIGETANMVLSFLANPEMKADVTLVPPYTAGNAQANMSADFTLRRISQISGDAATPAPFVNWSPDGVNTNAVCVNVGSCVDVDPESLNETMGVGPGNSTVTHSLGTAGSNYSLTITGLTRGNYSLTLAGLTSVNVTQVPEPGTLMLLGGALAALGFGGTRRRSQATAA
;
A
#
# COMPACT_ATOMS: atom_id res chain seq x y z
N PHE A 1 4.95 -12.66 8.06
CA PHE A 1 4.58 -11.41 8.73
C PHE A 1 4.65 -10.25 7.74
N ALA A 2 3.67 -9.39 7.71
CA ALA A 2 3.70 -8.16 6.95
C ALA A 2 3.02 -7.03 7.73
N ILE A 3 3.62 -5.86 7.73
CA ILE A 3 3.07 -4.63 8.30
C ILE A 3 3.08 -3.55 7.21
N ALA A 4 1.99 -2.81 7.12
CA ALA A 4 1.95 -1.50 6.47
C ALA A 4 1.35 -0.50 7.45
N ASN A 5 2.09 0.54 7.77
CA ASN A 5 1.70 1.58 8.70
C ASN A 5 1.98 2.95 8.05
N ALA A 6 1.01 3.82 8.03
CA ALA A 6 1.17 5.19 7.61
C ALA A 6 0.53 6.12 8.64
N GLU A 7 1.28 7.10 9.09
CA GLU A 7 0.80 8.18 9.95
C GLU A 7 1.01 9.51 9.24
N ILE A 8 -0.06 10.27 9.06
CA ILE A 8 -0.03 11.65 8.58
C ILE A 8 -0.42 12.54 9.74
N THR A 9 0.53 13.36 10.18
CA THR A 9 0.31 14.35 11.22
C THR A 9 0.39 15.72 10.59
N SER A 10 -0.71 16.48 10.56
CA SER A 10 -0.70 17.85 10.07
C SER A 10 -0.87 18.85 11.23
N ALA A 11 -0.11 19.94 11.15
CA ALA A 11 -0.41 21.10 11.98
C ALA A 11 -1.62 21.83 11.39
N GLN A 12 -2.69 21.89 12.14
CA GLN A 12 -3.86 22.76 11.99
C GLN A 12 -4.35 23.06 10.56
N LEU A 13 -5.38 22.36 10.11
CA LEU A 13 -6.04 22.68 8.85
C LEU A 13 -6.93 23.93 8.93
N VAL A 14 -7.55 24.21 10.07
CA VAL A 14 -8.32 25.45 10.35
C VAL A 14 -8.39 25.69 11.84
N ASN A 15 -8.09 26.91 12.29
CA ASN A 15 -8.36 27.39 13.67
C ASN A 15 -7.89 26.49 14.82
N GLY A 16 -6.69 25.99 14.75
CA GLY A 16 -6.03 25.44 15.93
C GLY A 16 -6.27 23.97 16.22
N THR A 17 -6.92 23.23 15.34
CA THR A 17 -7.12 21.78 15.54
C THR A 17 -6.08 20.99 14.75
N PRO A 18 -5.14 20.30 15.41
CA PRO A 18 -4.26 19.38 14.71
C PRO A 18 -5.10 18.24 14.13
N SER A 19 -4.84 17.88 12.89
CA SER A 19 -5.45 16.74 12.23
C SER A 19 -4.39 15.69 11.98
N SER A 20 -4.62 14.48 12.42
CA SER A 20 -3.74 13.36 12.16
C SER A 20 -4.56 12.16 11.71
N THR A 21 -3.98 11.33 10.86
CA THR A 21 -4.51 10.02 10.54
C THR A 21 -3.41 8.99 10.68
N LYS A 22 -3.75 7.87 11.29
CA LYS A 22 -2.88 6.71 11.40
C LYS A 22 -3.61 5.51 10.81
N GLN A 23 -2.96 4.86 9.85
CA GLN A 23 -3.45 3.63 9.27
C GLN A 23 -2.46 2.51 9.55
N VAL A 24 -2.95 1.38 10.01
CA VAL A 24 -2.16 0.19 10.26
C VAL A 24 -2.85 -1.00 9.62
N ALA A 25 -2.11 -1.74 8.80
CA ALA A 25 -2.48 -3.08 8.37
C ALA A 25 -1.34 -4.02 8.75
N GLU A 26 -1.65 -5.03 9.55
CA GLU A 26 -0.71 -6.01 10.04
C GLU A 26 -1.28 -7.41 9.85
N ALA A 27 -0.51 -8.31 9.26
CA ALA A 27 -0.88 -9.69 9.09
C ALA A 27 0.29 -10.60 9.44
N GLU A 28 0.01 -11.58 10.27
CA GLU A 28 0.89 -12.69 10.57
C GLU A 28 0.19 -13.99 10.20
N LEU A 29 0.91 -14.87 9.53
CA LEU A 29 0.43 -16.17 9.18
C LEU A 29 1.37 -17.22 9.77
N GLN A 30 0.83 -18.05 10.64
CA GLN A 30 1.54 -19.18 11.20
C GLN A 30 0.72 -20.45 10.96
N ILE A 31 1.32 -21.43 10.31
CA ILE A 31 0.70 -22.72 10.03
C ILE A 31 1.49 -23.80 10.72
N SER A 32 0.80 -24.66 11.46
CA SER A 32 1.35 -25.90 12.03
C SER A 32 0.77 -27.09 11.28
N GLY A 33 1.64 -27.93 10.72
CA GLY A 33 1.24 -29.10 9.94
C GLY A 33 1.19 -28.82 8.42
N GLN A 34 0.61 -29.75 7.65
CA GLN A 34 0.46 -29.58 6.20
C GLN A 34 -0.80 -28.78 5.88
N GLY A 35 -0.66 -27.70 5.18
CA GLY A 35 -1.77 -26.85 4.78
C GLY A 35 -1.33 -25.66 3.95
N GLN A 36 -2.27 -25.03 3.28
CA GLN A 36 -2.11 -23.74 2.63
C GLN A 36 -2.94 -22.71 3.40
N ALA A 37 -2.37 -21.56 3.65
CA ALA A 37 -3.12 -20.46 4.23
C ALA A 37 -2.73 -19.14 3.60
N SER A 38 -3.68 -18.22 3.57
CA SER A 38 -3.47 -16.84 3.13
C SER A 38 -4.28 -15.91 4.00
N THR A 39 -3.78 -14.70 4.19
CA THR A 39 -4.52 -13.61 4.80
C THR A 39 -4.29 -12.33 4.04
N ASN A 40 -5.34 -11.52 3.93
CA ASN A 40 -5.29 -10.18 3.36
C ASN A 40 -6.02 -9.24 4.33
N ILE A 41 -5.32 -8.22 4.79
CA ILE A 41 -5.86 -7.19 5.67
C ILE A 41 -5.67 -5.84 4.98
N GLN A 42 -6.73 -5.05 5.02
CA GLN A 42 -6.76 -3.73 4.41
C GLN A 42 -7.35 -2.72 5.40
N SER A 43 -6.70 -1.57 5.52
CA SER A 43 -7.21 -0.40 6.21
C SER A 43 -7.37 0.74 5.21
N ASN A 44 -8.57 1.32 5.17
CA ASN A 44 -8.89 2.43 4.27
C ASN A 44 -9.44 3.59 5.08
N THR A 45 -8.92 4.78 4.85
CA THR A 45 -9.39 6.02 5.46
C THR A 45 -9.63 7.05 4.38
N THR A 46 -10.82 7.63 4.38
CA THR A 46 -11.14 8.78 3.54
C THR A 46 -11.55 9.94 4.44
N TRP A 47 -10.90 11.07 4.24
CA TRP A 47 -11.20 12.29 4.96
C TRP A 47 -11.49 13.41 3.97
N THR A 48 -12.58 14.14 4.20
CA THR A 48 -13.02 15.20 3.30
C THR A 48 -13.24 16.49 4.09
N PHE A 49 -12.68 17.56 3.58
CA PHE A 49 -12.77 18.89 4.12
C PHE A 49 -13.36 19.86 3.08
N SER A 50 -14.37 20.64 3.45
CA SER A 50 -14.99 21.62 2.56
C SER A 50 -14.73 23.04 3.06
N PHE A 51 -14.42 23.95 2.14
CA PHE A 51 -14.12 25.35 2.43
C PHE A 51 -14.53 26.24 1.25
N SER A 52 -14.59 27.55 1.50
CA SER A 52 -14.93 28.55 0.49
C SER A 52 -13.77 29.51 0.27
N ILE A 53 -13.53 29.86 -0.99
CA ILE A 53 -12.58 30.90 -1.42
C ILE A 53 -13.41 32.08 -1.91
N GLY A 54 -13.29 33.23 -1.24
CA GLY A 54 -14.03 34.45 -1.57
C GLY A 54 -13.43 35.25 -2.72
N GLU A 55 -12.13 35.11 -2.97
CA GLU A 55 -11.38 35.78 -4.05
C GLU A 55 -10.36 34.81 -4.61
N THR A 56 -9.68 35.15 -5.70
CA THR A 56 -8.57 34.32 -6.20
C THR A 56 -7.49 34.21 -5.12
N ALA A 57 -7.11 32.98 -4.78
CA ALA A 57 -6.19 32.69 -3.69
C ALA A 57 -5.15 31.63 -4.05
N ASN A 58 -4.10 31.59 -3.26
CA ASN A 58 -3.14 30.49 -3.25
C ASN A 58 -3.42 29.59 -2.02
N MET A 59 -3.17 28.32 -2.18
CA MET A 59 -3.31 27.32 -1.12
C MET A 59 -2.00 26.57 -0.96
N VAL A 60 -1.61 26.31 0.29
CA VAL A 60 -0.54 25.40 0.61
C VAL A 60 -1.10 24.28 1.47
N LEU A 61 -0.98 23.06 1.02
CA LEU A 61 -1.19 21.86 1.81
C LEU A 61 0.18 21.37 2.26
N SER A 62 0.36 21.18 3.55
CA SER A 62 1.61 20.61 4.09
C SER A 62 1.31 19.69 5.26
N PHE A 63 2.08 18.60 5.35
CA PHE A 63 1.95 17.64 6.44
C PHE A 63 3.28 16.90 6.65
N LEU A 64 3.42 16.33 7.83
CA LEU A 64 4.48 15.39 8.17
C LEU A 64 3.94 13.98 7.99
N ALA A 65 4.64 13.16 7.22
CA ALA A 65 4.33 11.73 7.12
C ALA A 65 5.50 10.87 7.59
N ASN A 66 5.17 9.77 8.25
CA ASN A 66 6.11 8.76 8.69
C ASN A 66 5.64 7.38 8.22
N PRO A 67 5.86 7.05 6.93
CA PRO A 67 5.55 5.73 6.41
C PRO A 67 6.49 4.68 6.99
N GLU A 68 5.93 3.53 7.31
CA GLU A 68 6.68 2.33 7.69
C GLU A 68 6.06 1.12 7.01
N MET A 69 6.87 0.35 6.29
CA MET A 69 6.47 -0.87 5.63
C MET A 69 7.48 -1.96 5.91
N LYS A 70 6.97 -3.17 6.13
CA LYS A 70 7.80 -4.37 6.26
C LYS A 70 7.09 -5.54 5.60
N ALA A 71 7.83 -6.29 4.80
CA ALA A 71 7.44 -7.61 4.35
C ALA A 71 8.51 -8.62 4.75
N ASP A 72 8.11 -9.70 5.39
CA ASP A 72 9.02 -10.71 5.96
C ASP A 72 8.46 -12.11 5.73
N VAL A 73 9.28 -13.00 5.19
CA VAL A 73 9.00 -14.41 5.05
C VAL A 73 10.07 -15.21 5.78
N THR A 74 9.66 -15.92 6.80
CA THR A 74 10.47 -16.88 7.52
C THR A 74 9.82 -18.26 7.43
N LEU A 75 10.43 -19.15 6.65
CA LEU A 75 9.92 -20.49 6.43
C LEU A 75 10.52 -21.46 7.43
N VAL A 76 9.65 -22.28 8.02
CA VAL A 76 10.04 -23.39 8.89
C VAL A 76 9.61 -24.69 8.20
N PRO A 77 10.47 -25.72 8.10
CA PRO A 77 10.09 -26.99 7.48
C PRO A 77 8.77 -27.55 8.06
N PRO A 78 7.87 -28.09 7.26
CA PRO A 78 8.04 -28.55 5.86
C PRO A 78 7.69 -27.53 4.77
N TYR A 79 7.61 -26.24 5.09
CA TYR A 79 7.23 -25.21 4.12
C TYR A 79 8.41 -24.77 3.28
N THR A 80 8.19 -24.63 1.99
CA THR A 80 9.23 -24.26 1.01
C THR A 80 8.96 -22.97 0.28
N ALA A 81 7.73 -22.47 0.32
CA ALA A 81 7.36 -21.23 -0.33
C ALA A 81 6.41 -20.41 0.52
N GLY A 82 6.65 -19.12 0.54
CA GLY A 82 5.79 -18.13 1.15
C GLY A 82 5.99 -16.78 0.47
N ASN A 83 4.97 -15.93 0.49
CA ASN A 83 5.04 -14.57 0.00
C ASN A 83 4.45 -13.65 1.05
N ALA A 84 5.06 -12.49 1.23
CA ALA A 84 4.52 -11.40 2.01
C ALA A 84 4.56 -10.12 1.18
N GLN A 85 3.48 -9.35 1.20
CA GLN A 85 3.36 -8.10 0.48
C GLN A 85 2.73 -7.06 1.40
N ALA A 86 3.29 -5.85 1.38
CA ALA A 86 2.75 -4.68 2.02
C ALA A 86 2.53 -3.58 0.98
N ASN A 87 1.41 -2.89 1.05
CA ASN A 87 1.07 -1.79 0.17
C ASN A 87 0.61 -0.60 0.98
N MET A 88 0.95 0.58 0.49
CA MET A 88 0.52 1.85 1.02
C MET A 88 0.17 2.80 -0.13
N SER A 89 -0.91 3.56 0.01
CA SER A 89 -1.20 4.67 -0.87
C SER A 89 -1.82 5.85 -0.14
N ALA A 90 -1.51 7.06 -0.61
CA ALA A 90 -2.08 8.31 -0.16
C ALA A 90 -2.36 9.20 -1.36
N ASP A 91 -3.61 9.65 -1.51
CA ASP A 91 -4.05 10.52 -2.60
C ASP A 91 -4.78 11.74 -2.06
N PHE A 92 -4.43 12.90 -2.59
CA PHE A 92 -5.07 14.17 -2.27
C PHE A 92 -5.79 14.68 -3.51
N THR A 93 -7.08 14.95 -3.37
CA THR A 93 -7.88 15.50 -4.46
C THR A 93 -8.54 16.79 -4.01
N LEU A 94 -8.24 17.88 -4.69
CA LEU A 94 -8.92 19.18 -4.54
C LEU A 94 -9.80 19.42 -5.75
N ARG A 95 -11.07 19.75 -5.52
CA ARG A 95 -11.99 20.14 -6.59
C ARG A 95 -12.91 21.27 -6.15
N ARG A 96 -13.24 22.17 -7.07
CA ARG A 96 -14.33 23.10 -6.87
C ARG A 96 -15.66 22.40 -7.06
N ILE A 97 -16.52 22.40 -6.03
CA ILE A 97 -17.82 21.74 -6.04
C ILE A 97 -18.94 22.68 -6.53
N SER A 98 -18.78 23.98 -6.31
CA SER A 98 -19.70 24.98 -6.87
C SER A 98 -19.04 26.35 -6.98
N GLN A 99 -19.53 27.14 -7.92
CA GLN A 99 -19.25 28.58 -7.96
C GLN A 99 -20.08 29.32 -6.92
N ILE A 100 -19.64 30.50 -6.54
CA ILE A 100 -20.47 31.38 -5.74
C ILE A 100 -21.53 32.02 -6.64
N SER A 101 -22.75 32.11 -6.18
CA SER A 101 -23.86 32.69 -6.94
C SER A 101 -23.55 34.09 -7.45
N GLY A 102 -23.84 34.33 -8.72
CA GLY A 102 -23.61 35.61 -9.40
C GLY A 102 -22.27 35.71 -10.14
N ASP A 103 -21.38 34.75 -10.02
CA ASP A 103 -20.13 34.71 -10.76
C ASP A 103 -20.34 34.20 -12.20
N ALA A 104 -19.53 34.70 -13.13
CA ALA A 104 -19.47 34.15 -14.48
C ALA A 104 -18.98 32.70 -14.45
N ALA A 105 -19.53 31.86 -15.33
CA ALA A 105 -19.14 30.49 -15.43
C ALA A 105 -17.65 30.35 -15.82
N THR A 106 -16.87 29.73 -14.99
CA THR A 106 -15.45 29.44 -15.23
C THR A 106 -15.20 27.94 -15.13
N PRO A 107 -14.22 27.40 -15.87
CA PRO A 107 -13.83 26.00 -15.72
C PRO A 107 -13.48 25.66 -14.29
N ALA A 108 -13.90 24.46 -13.84
CA ALA A 108 -13.69 24.06 -12.46
C ALA A 108 -12.22 23.71 -12.21
N PRO A 109 -11.58 24.33 -11.21
CA PRO A 109 -10.29 23.89 -10.70
C PRO A 109 -10.35 22.45 -10.18
N PHE A 110 -9.31 21.69 -10.56
CA PHE A 110 -9.09 20.32 -10.11
C PHE A 110 -7.60 20.10 -9.89
N VAL A 111 -7.25 19.50 -8.78
CA VAL A 111 -5.87 19.08 -8.47
C VAL A 111 -5.91 17.68 -7.89
N ASN A 112 -5.03 16.82 -8.40
CA ASN A 112 -4.76 15.52 -7.82
C ASN A 112 -3.27 15.41 -7.55
N TRP A 113 -2.94 14.99 -6.34
CA TRP A 113 -1.58 14.81 -5.87
C TRP A 113 -1.46 13.48 -5.16
N SER A 114 -0.60 12.63 -5.68
CA SER A 114 -0.25 11.32 -5.12
C SER A 114 1.23 11.36 -4.79
N PRO A 115 1.63 11.61 -3.53
CA PRO A 115 3.03 11.66 -3.15
C PRO A 115 3.75 10.36 -3.48
N ASP A 116 4.61 10.37 -4.49
CA ASP A 116 5.29 9.19 -5.03
C ASP A 116 6.82 9.25 -4.97
N GLY A 117 7.35 10.26 -4.30
CA GLY A 117 8.79 10.52 -4.21
C GLY A 117 9.34 11.32 -5.40
N VAL A 118 8.47 11.80 -6.29
CA VAL A 118 8.85 12.60 -7.46
C VAL A 118 8.21 13.97 -7.38
N ASN A 119 9.02 15.00 -7.20
CA ASN A 119 8.55 16.38 -7.13
C ASN A 119 7.97 16.85 -8.48
N THR A 120 7.00 17.76 -8.41
CA THR A 120 6.39 18.44 -9.57
C THR A 120 5.59 17.56 -10.52
N ASN A 121 4.94 16.54 -9.99
CA ASN A 121 4.09 15.63 -10.75
C ASN A 121 2.59 15.72 -10.42
N ALA A 122 2.18 16.60 -9.52
CA ALA A 122 0.78 16.85 -9.23
C ALA A 122 0.00 17.24 -10.49
N VAL A 123 -1.14 16.61 -10.72
CA VAL A 123 -2.04 16.91 -11.84
C VAL A 123 -2.87 18.13 -11.49
N CYS A 124 -2.72 19.21 -12.26
CA CYS A 124 -3.36 20.50 -12.00
C CYS A 124 -4.10 21.01 -13.23
N VAL A 125 -5.38 21.27 -13.08
CA VAL A 125 -6.29 21.69 -14.15
C VAL A 125 -7.04 22.95 -13.71
N ASN A 126 -7.07 23.96 -14.58
CA ASN A 126 -7.76 25.25 -14.36
C ASN A 126 -7.31 25.98 -13.07
N VAL A 127 -6.03 25.88 -12.74
CA VAL A 127 -5.34 26.65 -11.70
C VAL A 127 -4.14 27.38 -12.31
N GLY A 128 -3.52 28.27 -11.58
CA GLY A 128 -2.34 29.01 -12.08
C GLY A 128 -1.11 28.11 -12.20
N SER A 129 -0.73 27.46 -11.12
CA SER A 129 0.35 26.46 -11.09
C SER A 129 0.21 25.58 -9.87
N CYS A 130 0.87 24.42 -9.92
CA CYS A 130 1.11 23.54 -8.76
C CYS A 130 2.60 23.23 -8.65
N VAL A 131 3.07 23.18 -7.42
CA VAL A 131 4.41 22.71 -7.09
C VAL A 131 4.27 21.82 -5.87
N ASP A 132 4.66 20.59 -6.00
CA ASP A 132 4.70 19.61 -4.91
C ASP A 132 6.13 19.26 -4.53
N VAL A 133 6.30 18.87 -3.29
CA VAL A 133 7.54 18.36 -2.71
C VAL A 133 7.23 17.05 -2.03
N ASP A 134 7.77 15.99 -2.61
CA ASP A 134 7.58 14.59 -2.20
C ASP A 134 8.93 13.98 -1.86
N PRO A 135 9.39 14.05 -0.60
CA PRO A 135 10.70 13.52 -0.23
C PRO A 135 10.84 12.03 -0.43
N GLU A 136 9.72 11.29 -0.27
CA GLU A 136 9.63 9.84 -0.37
C GLU A 136 8.25 9.42 -0.87
N SER A 137 8.14 8.20 -1.37
CA SER A 137 6.85 7.68 -1.82
C SER A 137 5.92 7.34 -0.64
N LEU A 138 4.68 7.82 -0.71
CA LEU A 138 3.55 7.34 0.08
C LEU A 138 2.64 6.42 -0.76
N ASN A 139 3.08 6.07 -1.97
CA ASN A 139 2.39 5.19 -2.91
C ASN A 139 3.33 4.07 -3.31
N GLU A 140 3.48 3.07 -2.43
CA GLU A 140 4.49 2.04 -2.58
C GLU A 140 3.93 0.64 -2.33
N THR A 141 4.53 -0.32 -3.00
CA THR A 141 4.29 -1.74 -2.83
C THR A 141 5.61 -2.44 -2.58
N MET A 142 5.70 -3.17 -1.48
CA MET A 142 6.85 -4.00 -1.14
C MET A 142 6.43 -5.46 -1.05
N GLY A 143 7.26 -6.36 -1.55
CA GLY A 143 6.97 -7.78 -1.47
C GLY A 143 8.24 -8.63 -1.41
N VAL A 144 8.12 -9.75 -0.74
CA VAL A 144 9.17 -10.77 -0.62
C VAL A 144 8.59 -12.16 -0.88
N GLY A 145 9.42 -13.04 -1.42
CA GLY A 145 9.14 -14.46 -1.69
C GLY A 145 9.61 -14.89 -3.09
N PRO A 146 9.57 -16.20 -3.38
CA PRO A 146 9.50 -17.27 -2.41
C PRO A 146 10.82 -17.45 -1.64
N GLY A 147 10.75 -18.00 -0.45
CA GLY A 147 11.92 -18.24 0.41
C GLY A 147 12.05 -17.26 1.56
N ASN A 148 13.05 -17.50 2.42
CA ASN A 148 13.31 -16.60 3.55
C ASN A 148 13.86 -15.28 3.05
N SER A 149 13.16 -14.21 3.32
CA SER A 149 13.53 -12.85 2.89
C SER A 149 12.80 -11.79 3.71
N THR A 150 13.44 -10.65 3.89
CA THR A 150 12.88 -9.49 4.56
C THR A 150 13.18 -8.24 3.76
N VAL A 151 12.20 -7.38 3.58
CA VAL A 151 12.36 -6.03 3.05
C VAL A 151 11.66 -5.04 3.97
N THR A 152 12.28 -3.89 4.18
CA THR A 152 11.75 -2.83 5.03
C THR A 152 11.90 -1.48 4.34
N HIS A 153 10.92 -0.61 4.51
CA HIS A 153 10.98 0.81 4.20
C HIS A 153 10.56 1.59 5.44
N SER A 154 11.38 2.53 5.87
CA SER A 154 11.07 3.38 7.03
C SER A 154 11.88 4.67 6.96
N LEU A 155 11.23 5.79 7.19
CA LEU A 155 11.88 7.11 7.31
C LEU A 155 12.42 7.37 8.73
N GLY A 156 12.38 6.35 9.60
CA GLY A 156 12.75 6.49 11.01
C GLY A 156 11.67 7.24 11.80
N THR A 157 12.05 7.75 12.97
CA THR A 157 11.09 8.38 13.90
C THR A 157 10.75 9.84 13.55
N ALA A 158 11.55 10.50 12.73
CA ALA A 158 11.36 11.92 12.40
C ALA A 158 10.33 12.16 11.30
N GLY A 159 10.15 11.19 10.39
CA GLY A 159 9.32 11.37 9.21
C GLY A 159 9.87 12.40 8.23
N SER A 160 9.10 12.74 7.20
CA SER A 160 9.44 13.74 6.18
C SER A 160 8.31 14.73 5.95
N ASN A 161 8.66 15.97 5.58
CA ASN A 161 7.70 17.02 5.27
C ASN A 161 7.31 16.96 3.80
N TYR A 162 6.02 16.88 3.55
CA TYR A 162 5.39 16.92 2.23
C TYR A 162 4.66 18.25 2.05
N SER A 163 4.67 18.77 0.84
CA SER A 163 3.90 19.97 0.56
C SER A 163 3.42 20.05 -0.88
N LEU A 164 2.25 20.65 -1.07
CA LEU A 164 1.67 21.00 -2.35
C LEU A 164 1.27 22.47 -2.31
N THR A 165 1.86 23.28 -3.17
CA THR A 165 1.51 24.69 -3.36
C THR A 165 0.69 24.84 -4.64
N ILE A 166 -0.51 25.37 -4.52
CA ILE A 166 -1.45 25.63 -5.61
C ILE A 166 -1.65 27.13 -5.72
N THR A 167 -1.47 27.70 -6.90
CA THR A 167 -1.71 29.12 -7.14
C THR A 167 -2.93 29.34 -8.02
N GLY A 168 -3.55 30.50 -7.89
CA GLY A 168 -4.63 30.92 -8.79
C GLY A 168 -5.91 30.12 -8.65
N LEU A 169 -6.22 29.60 -7.45
CA LEU A 169 -7.53 29.02 -7.16
C LEU A 169 -8.59 30.12 -7.28
N THR A 170 -9.55 29.92 -8.14
CA THR A 170 -10.63 30.89 -8.38
C THR A 170 -11.67 30.83 -7.26
N ARG A 171 -12.44 31.92 -7.13
CA ARG A 171 -13.55 32.01 -6.18
C ARG A 171 -14.53 30.82 -6.31
N GLY A 172 -14.96 30.24 -5.19
CA GLY A 172 -15.87 29.10 -5.18
C GLY A 172 -15.85 28.29 -3.89
N ASN A 173 -16.67 27.25 -3.85
CA ASN A 173 -16.68 26.27 -2.78
C ASN A 173 -15.88 25.05 -3.22
N TYR A 174 -15.02 24.59 -2.36
CA TYR A 174 -14.05 23.52 -2.63
C TYR A 174 -14.22 22.34 -1.69
N SER A 175 -13.84 21.19 -2.18
CA SER A 175 -13.68 19.97 -1.38
C SER A 175 -12.23 19.48 -1.56
N LEU A 176 -11.54 19.29 -0.45
CA LEU A 176 -10.28 18.58 -0.37
C LEU A 176 -10.53 17.21 0.22
N THR A 177 -10.16 16.16 -0.47
CA THR A 177 -10.26 14.78 -0.01
C THR A 177 -8.88 14.18 0.10
N LEU A 178 -8.60 13.57 1.24
CA LEU A 178 -7.48 12.66 1.45
C LEU A 178 -8.04 11.24 1.47
N ALA A 179 -7.52 10.40 0.60
CA ALA A 179 -7.76 8.97 0.61
C ALA A 179 -6.45 8.26 0.95
N GLY A 180 -6.45 7.44 1.97
CA GLY A 180 -5.30 6.64 2.37
C GLY A 180 -5.68 5.16 2.45
N LEU A 181 -4.79 4.30 1.97
CA LEU A 181 -4.93 2.86 1.98
C LEU A 181 -3.64 2.23 2.49
N THR A 182 -3.77 1.29 3.42
CA THR A 182 -2.71 0.34 3.73
C THR A 182 -3.25 -1.07 3.61
N SER A 183 -2.50 -1.96 3.01
CA SER A 183 -2.88 -3.37 2.93
C SER A 183 -1.68 -4.29 3.03
N VAL A 184 -1.92 -5.47 3.56
CA VAL A 184 -0.94 -6.54 3.65
C VAL A 184 -1.54 -7.85 3.16
N ASN A 185 -0.75 -8.61 2.45
CA ASN A 185 -1.09 -9.95 1.99
C ASN A 185 0.05 -10.91 2.38
N VAL A 186 -0.31 -12.00 3.02
CA VAL A 186 0.63 -13.07 3.37
C VAL A 186 0.06 -14.40 2.90
N THR A 187 0.89 -15.16 2.19
CA THR A 187 0.55 -16.50 1.73
C THR A 187 1.65 -17.47 2.08
N GLN A 188 1.28 -18.67 2.49
CA GLN A 188 2.20 -19.77 2.71
C GLN A 188 1.69 -21.02 2.01
N VAL A 189 2.56 -21.67 1.26
CA VAL A 189 2.23 -22.88 0.49
C VAL A 189 3.16 -24.00 0.93
N PRO A 190 2.63 -25.14 1.36
CA PRO A 190 3.45 -26.35 1.62
C PRO A 190 4.04 -26.86 0.32
N GLU A 191 5.05 -27.74 0.44
CA GLU A 191 5.56 -28.46 -0.73
C GLU A 191 4.40 -29.18 -1.43
N PRO A 192 4.32 -29.07 -2.77
CA PRO A 192 3.33 -29.83 -3.50
C PRO A 192 3.46 -31.31 -3.16
N GLY A 193 2.38 -31.92 -2.70
CA GLY A 193 2.33 -33.35 -2.43
C GLY A 193 2.70 -34.23 -3.64
N THR A 194 2.89 -33.61 -4.80
CA THR A 194 3.45 -34.22 -6.02
C THR A 194 4.83 -34.82 -5.82
N LEU A 195 5.70 -34.24 -4.99
CA LEU A 195 6.99 -34.85 -4.67
C LEU A 195 6.83 -36.12 -3.80
N MET A 196 5.93 -36.10 -2.83
CA MET A 196 5.59 -37.28 -2.07
C MET A 196 4.89 -38.36 -2.94
N LEU A 197 4.00 -37.91 -3.83
CA LEU A 197 3.31 -38.81 -4.75
C LEU A 197 4.28 -39.43 -5.77
N LEU A 198 5.19 -38.62 -6.31
CA LEU A 198 6.23 -39.08 -7.22
C LEU A 198 7.22 -40.04 -6.50
N GLY A 199 7.67 -39.67 -5.30
CA GLY A 199 8.53 -40.53 -4.48
C GLY A 199 7.83 -41.86 -4.11
N GLY A 200 6.58 -41.80 -3.74
CA GLY A 200 5.76 -42.97 -3.47
C GLY A 200 5.53 -43.84 -4.73
N ALA A 201 5.29 -43.24 -5.88
CA ALA A 201 5.14 -43.97 -7.14
C ALA A 201 6.45 -44.63 -7.58
N LEU A 202 7.58 -43.94 -7.46
CA LEU A 202 8.89 -44.53 -7.75
C LEU A 202 9.25 -45.67 -6.79
N ALA A 203 8.96 -45.53 -5.50
CA ALA A 203 9.14 -46.58 -4.52
C ALA A 203 8.26 -47.80 -4.85
N ALA A 204 6.99 -47.58 -5.17
CA ALA A 204 6.07 -48.68 -5.56
C ALA A 204 6.54 -49.41 -6.82
N LEU A 205 7.04 -48.69 -7.82
CA LEU A 205 7.63 -49.28 -9.03
C LEU A 205 8.92 -50.04 -8.73
N GLY A 206 9.77 -49.53 -7.84
CA GLY A 206 10.98 -50.19 -7.39
C GLY A 206 10.71 -51.53 -6.68
N PHE A 207 9.75 -51.54 -5.73
CA PHE A 207 9.34 -52.76 -5.01
C PHE A 207 8.59 -53.74 -5.92
N GLY A 208 7.78 -53.27 -6.87
CA GLY A 208 7.09 -54.12 -7.84
C GLY A 208 8.05 -54.82 -8.81
N GLY A 209 9.12 -54.12 -9.20
CA GLY A 209 10.17 -54.67 -10.09
C GLY A 209 11.02 -55.79 -9.42
N THR A 210 11.31 -55.66 -8.13
CA THR A 210 12.08 -56.69 -7.39
C THR A 210 11.31 -57.98 -7.18
N ARG A 211 9.98 -57.92 -6.93
CA ARG A 211 9.12 -59.10 -6.79
C ARG A 211 8.99 -59.90 -8.09
N ARG A 212 8.96 -59.28 -9.24
CA ARG A 212 8.90 -60.00 -10.54
C ARG A 212 10.22 -60.76 -10.87
N ARG A 213 11.36 -60.23 -10.44
CA ARG A 213 12.66 -60.92 -10.66
C ARG A 213 12.81 -62.18 -9.80
N SER A 214 12.28 -62.20 -8.58
CA SER A 214 12.35 -63.41 -7.71
C SER A 214 11.45 -64.58 -8.18
N GLN A 215 10.43 -64.33 -8.99
CA GLN A 215 9.57 -65.36 -9.56
C GLN A 215 10.16 -65.98 -10.86
N ALA A 216 10.99 -65.25 -11.58
CA ALA A 216 11.62 -65.76 -12.80
C ALA A 216 12.84 -66.67 -12.57
N THR A 217 13.34 -66.76 -11.32
CA THR A 217 14.49 -67.62 -10.96
C THR A 217 14.05 -68.97 -10.33
N ALA A 218 12.75 -69.22 -10.18
CA ALA A 218 12.17 -70.40 -9.56
C ALA A 218 11.41 -71.32 -10.56
N ALA A 219 11.68 -71.17 -11.88
CA ALA A 219 11.11 -72.04 -12.94
C ALA A 219 12.23 -72.79 -13.68
#